data_9e24f9f7092a86047b8af0d006274b6b
#
_entry.id   9e24f9f7092a86047b8af0d006274b6b
#
_cell.length_a   1.000
_cell.length_b   1.000
_cell.length_c   1.000
_cell.angle_alpha   90.00
_cell.angle_beta   90.00
_cell.angle_gamma   90.00
#
_symmetry.space_group_name_H-M   'P 1'
#
loop_
_entity.id
_entity.type
_entity.pdbx_description
1 polymer ?
#
loop_
_entity_poly.entity_id
_entity_poly.type
_entity_poly.pdbx_seq_one_letter_code
_entity_poly.pdbx_strand_id
1 'polypeptide(L)'
;IAVIGELDSMVVPGHVNEDPITHAAHACGHNIQLGNMLGVAVGICKSGALEHLSGTITFMAVPAEEYIELEFRNELREQGKLEFITGKGEFVRLGVFDGVDLAIMTHAASTDWDPSGINKDLMLSKGSNGLVAKRAEFIGKASHAGGTPWNGINALNAATLALQAIHMQRETFKD
;
A
#
# COMPACT_ATOMS: atom_id res chain seq x y z
N ILE A 1 19.60 -4.85 -11.39
CA ILE A 1 18.75 -5.43 -10.33
C ILE A 1 18.34 -4.32 -9.38
N ALA A 2 17.06 -4.24 -9.00
CA ALA A 2 16.59 -3.35 -7.95
C ALA A 2 16.37 -4.13 -6.64
N VAL A 3 16.85 -3.59 -5.52
CA VAL A 3 16.50 -4.03 -4.16
C VAL A 3 15.62 -2.95 -3.56
N ILE A 4 14.39 -3.32 -3.22
CA ILE A 4 13.34 -2.36 -2.85
C ILE A 4 13.03 -2.48 -1.36
N GLY A 5 12.87 -1.33 -0.70
CA GLY A 5 12.37 -1.20 0.65
C GLY A 5 11.40 -0.02 0.76
N GLU A 6 10.47 -0.09 1.68
CA GLU A 6 9.42 0.90 1.92
C GLU A 6 9.72 1.71 3.18
N LEU A 7 9.51 3.03 3.12
CA LEU A 7 9.90 3.98 4.17
C LEU A 7 8.77 4.30 5.14
N ASP A 8 7.54 4.14 4.71
CA ASP A 8 6.38 4.63 5.43
C ASP A 8 5.99 3.74 6.62
N SER A 9 5.19 4.30 7.49
CA SER A 9 4.63 3.68 8.68
C SER A 9 3.11 3.81 8.65
N MET A 10 2.43 3.18 9.58
CA MET A 10 0.99 3.24 9.75
C MET A 10 0.63 4.09 10.96
N VAL A 11 -0.57 4.66 10.99
CA VAL A 11 -1.13 5.32 12.19
C VAL A 11 -1.78 4.24 13.06
N VAL A 12 -1.16 3.93 14.20
CA VAL A 12 -1.59 2.84 15.10
C VAL A 12 -1.60 3.34 16.55
N PRO A 13 -2.65 4.05 16.98
CA PRO A 13 -2.75 4.53 18.36
C PRO A 13 -2.68 3.39 19.36
N GLY A 14 -1.87 3.56 20.40
CA GLY A 14 -1.64 2.54 21.43
C GLY A 14 -0.53 1.54 21.10
N HIS A 15 0.15 1.65 19.96
CA HIS A 15 1.31 0.83 19.67
C HIS A 15 2.48 1.20 20.58
N VAL A 16 3.19 0.18 21.12
CA VAL A 16 4.27 0.37 22.12
C VAL A 16 5.41 1.29 21.65
N ASN A 17 5.62 1.39 20.34
CA ASN A 17 6.65 2.22 19.71
C ASN A 17 6.04 3.31 18.82
N GLU A 18 4.81 3.76 19.12
CA GLU A 18 4.22 4.84 18.36
C GLU A 18 4.91 6.20 18.61
N ASP A 19 4.93 7.04 17.62
CA ASP A 19 5.23 8.44 17.81
C ASP A 19 4.11 9.10 18.65
N PRO A 20 4.44 9.83 19.73
CA PRO A 20 3.44 10.33 20.65
C PRO A 20 2.53 11.44 20.10
N ILE A 21 2.86 12.02 18.94
CA ILE A 21 2.12 13.11 18.31
C ILE A 21 1.30 12.59 17.12
N THR A 22 1.93 11.84 16.25
CA THR A 22 1.31 11.36 14.99
C THR A 22 0.70 9.99 15.12
N HIS A 23 0.99 9.25 16.20
CA HIS A 23 0.64 7.85 16.40
C HIS A 23 1.19 6.92 15.31
N ALA A 24 2.23 7.37 14.59
CA ALA A 24 2.88 6.60 13.55
C ALA A 24 3.75 5.49 14.15
N ALA A 25 3.61 4.29 13.63
CA ALA A 25 4.41 3.12 14.04
C ALA A 25 4.70 2.21 12.84
N HIS A 26 5.86 1.55 12.87
CA HIS A 26 6.18 0.52 11.89
C HIS A 26 5.46 -0.80 12.22
N ALA A 27 4.16 -0.85 11.92
CA ALA A 27 3.30 -2.00 12.22
C ALA A 27 3.12 -2.96 11.01
N CYS A 28 3.60 -2.58 9.82
CA CYS A 28 3.57 -3.42 8.63
C CYS A 28 4.89 -4.17 8.35
N GLY A 29 5.95 -3.87 9.09
CA GLY A 29 7.25 -4.54 8.94
C GLY A 29 8.22 -3.85 7.97
N HIS A 30 7.94 -2.63 7.52
CA HIS A 30 8.81 -1.86 6.62
C HIS A 30 10.18 -1.57 7.24
N ASN A 31 10.26 -1.42 8.55
CA ASN A 31 11.53 -1.31 9.29
C ASN A 31 12.44 -2.53 9.12
N ILE A 32 11.87 -3.76 9.12
CA ILE A 32 12.61 -5.00 8.86
C ILE A 32 13.06 -5.03 7.41
N GLN A 33 12.21 -4.65 6.50
CA GLN A 33 12.49 -4.57 5.07
C GLN A 33 13.66 -3.62 4.77
N LEU A 34 13.66 -2.42 5.37
CA LEU A 34 14.76 -1.47 5.25
C LEU A 34 16.05 -2.00 5.89
N GLY A 35 15.94 -2.69 7.02
CA GLY A 35 17.07 -3.38 7.66
C GLY A 35 17.69 -4.42 6.74
N ASN A 36 16.88 -5.22 6.07
CA ASN A 36 17.32 -6.19 5.08
C ASN A 36 18.00 -5.51 3.87
N MET A 37 17.39 -4.45 3.33
CA MET A 37 17.94 -3.68 2.22
C MET A 37 19.34 -3.11 2.57
N LEU A 38 19.47 -2.54 3.76
CA LEU A 38 20.75 -2.04 4.27
C LEU A 38 21.77 -3.19 4.47
N GLY A 39 21.33 -4.32 5.01
CA GLY A 39 22.15 -5.52 5.18
C GLY A 39 22.70 -6.04 3.86
N VAL A 40 21.87 -6.07 2.82
CA VAL A 40 22.29 -6.43 1.46
C VAL A 40 23.34 -5.44 0.94
N ALA A 41 23.11 -4.14 1.08
CA ALA A 41 24.04 -3.12 0.62
C ALA A 41 25.43 -3.26 1.29
N VAL A 42 25.45 -3.40 2.62
CA VAL A 42 26.69 -3.59 3.38
C VAL A 42 27.36 -4.91 3.03
N GLY A 43 26.58 -5.99 2.92
CA GLY A 43 27.08 -7.32 2.56
C GLY A 43 27.78 -7.34 1.21
N ILE A 44 27.15 -6.78 0.18
CA ILE A 44 27.70 -6.71 -1.16
C ILE A 44 28.97 -5.85 -1.20
N CYS A 45 28.95 -4.68 -0.53
CA CYS A 45 30.12 -3.79 -0.52
C CYS A 45 31.32 -4.37 0.23
N LYS A 46 31.06 -5.15 1.31
CA LYS A 46 32.16 -5.65 2.16
C LYS A 46 32.66 -7.06 1.80
N SER A 47 31.89 -7.83 1.06
CA SER A 47 32.27 -9.21 0.67
C SER A 47 33.23 -9.29 -0.52
N GLY A 48 33.46 -8.18 -1.24
CA GLY A 48 34.16 -8.21 -2.53
C GLY A 48 33.31 -8.74 -3.69
N ALA A 49 32.03 -9.05 -3.46
CA ALA A 49 31.15 -9.62 -4.47
C ALA A 49 31.02 -8.76 -5.74
N LEU A 50 31.13 -7.44 -5.60
CA LEU A 50 31.05 -6.50 -6.74
C LEU A 50 32.12 -6.77 -7.81
N GLU A 51 33.28 -7.31 -7.43
CA GLU A 51 34.35 -7.65 -8.36
C GLU A 51 34.00 -8.83 -9.29
N HIS A 52 33.00 -9.62 -8.89
CA HIS A 52 32.56 -10.82 -9.59
C HIS A 52 31.17 -10.69 -10.24
N LEU A 53 30.55 -9.51 -10.14
CA LEU A 53 29.23 -9.24 -10.68
C LEU A 53 29.32 -8.28 -11.87
N SER A 54 28.45 -8.51 -12.86
CA SER A 54 28.26 -7.61 -14.00
C SER A 54 26.90 -6.92 -13.89
N GLY A 55 26.87 -5.63 -14.20
CA GLY A 55 25.63 -4.84 -14.18
C GLY A 55 25.55 -3.90 -12.98
N THR A 56 24.34 -3.47 -12.66
CA THR A 56 24.05 -2.48 -11.61
C THR A 56 23.11 -3.03 -10.56
N ILE A 57 23.37 -2.72 -9.30
CA ILE A 57 22.43 -2.95 -8.19
C ILE A 57 21.96 -1.59 -7.70
N THR A 58 20.66 -1.35 -7.78
CA THR A 58 20.03 -0.12 -7.35
C THR A 58 19.20 -0.39 -6.08
N PHE A 59 19.42 0.40 -5.04
CA PHE A 59 18.61 0.37 -3.83
C PHE A 59 17.53 1.43 -3.93
N MET A 60 16.26 1.02 -3.85
CA MET A 60 15.10 1.89 -4.04
C MET A 60 14.30 1.97 -2.74
N ALA A 61 14.31 3.13 -2.10
CA ALA A 61 13.51 3.39 -0.91
C ALA A 61 12.19 4.08 -1.31
N VAL A 62 11.09 3.37 -1.20
CA VAL A 62 9.75 3.84 -1.61
C VAL A 62 9.13 4.68 -0.49
N PRO A 63 8.75 5.94 -0.73
CA PRO A 63 8.30 6.84 0.33
C PRO A 63 6.89 6.58 0.84
N ALA A 64 6.01 5.92 0.07
CA ALA A 64 4.61 5.76 0.40
C ALA A 64 4.03 4.50 -0.26
N GLU A 65 3.80 3.46 0.51
CA GLU A 65 3.20 2.21 0.04
C GLU A 65 1.77 2.06 0.56
N GLU A 66 1.57 2.38 1.83
CA GLU A 66 0.31 2.23 2.53
C GLU A 66 -0.76 3.19 1.99
N TYR A 67 -1.98 2.70 1.86
CA TYR A 67 -3.13 3.50 1.42
C TYR A 67 -3.72 4.32 2.57
N ILE A 68 -2.90 5.20 3.15
CA ILE A 68 -3.28 6.13 4.21
C ILE A 68 -3.14 7.58 3.72
N GLU A 69 -3.70 8.54 4.48
CA GLU A 69 -3.66 9.98 4.16
C GLU A 69 -4.15 10.29 2.74
N LEU A 70 -5.22 9.61 2.31
CA LEU A 70 -5.69 9.65 0.91
C LEU A 70 -6.14 11.03 0.47
N GLU A 71 -6.75 11.81 1.37
CA GLU A 71 -7.16 13.19 1.10
C GLU A 71 -5.95 14.05 0.76
N PHE A 72 -4.91 14.02 1.60
CA PHE A 72 -3.67 14.76 1.36
C PHE A 72 -2.99 14.33 0.04
N ARG A 73 -2.93 13.04 -0.24
CA ARG A 73 -2.35 12.53 -1.49
C ARG A 73 -3.16 12.94 -2.71
N ASN A 74 -4.49 12.97 -2.61
CA ASN A 74 -5.35 13.49 -3.66
C ASN A 74 -5.13 14.99 -3.90
N GLU A 75 -4.96 15.79 -2.86
CA GLU A 75 -4.61 17.20 -3.01
C GLU A 75 -3.31 17.39 -3.77
N LEU A 76 -2.28 16.57 -3.47
CA LEU A 76 -1.02 16.59 -4.22
C LEU A 76 -1.22 16.22 -5.69
N ARG A 77 -2.11 15.27 -5.98
CA ARG A 77 -2.45 14.88 -7.34
C ARG A 77 -3.19 16.01 -8.09
N GLU A 78 -4.15 16.66 -7.45
CA GLU A 78 -4.85 17.82 -8.01
C GLU A 78 -3.93 19.00 -8.28
N GLN A 79 -2.88 19.16 -7.46
CA GLN A 79 -1.81 20.14 -7.68
C GLN A 79 -0.80 19.74 -8.76
N GLY A 80 -0.97 18.57 -9.40
CA GLY A 80 -0.06 18.05 -10.41
C GLY A 80 1.32 17.61 -9.89
N LYS A 81 1.48 17.45 -8.57
CA LYS A 81 2.74 17.01 -7.95
C LYS A 81 2.98 15.52 -8.07
N LEU A 82 1.91 14.74 -8.16
CA LEU A 82 1.95 13.30 -8.40
C LEU A 82 0.74 12.89 -9.25
N GLU A 83 0.81 11.72 -9.86
CA GLU A 83 -0.29 11.12 -10.61
C GLU A 83 -0.86 9.90 -9.86
N PHE A 84 0.01 9.06 -9.35
CA PHE A 84 -0.38 7.91 -8.53
C PHE A 84 -0.22 8.23 -7.04
N ILE A 85 -1.15 7.77 -6.23
CA ILE A 85 -1.13 8.01 -4.78
C ILE A 85 -0.23 7.02 -4.01
N THR A 86 0.49 6.14 -4.72
CA THR A 86 1.45 5.19 -4.15
C THR A 86 2.84 5.39 -4.73
N GLY A 87 3.86 5.23 -3.90
CA GLY A 87 5.23 5.48 -4.27
C GLY A 87 5.76 4.57 -5.38
N LYS A 88 5.40 3.28 -5.39
CA LYS A 88 5.79 2.37 -6.48
C LYS A 88 5.12 2.75 -7.80
N GLY A 89 3.86 3.18 -7.77
CA GLY A 89 3.16 3.70 -8.95
C GLY A 89 3.84 4.96 -9.51
N GLU A 90 4.25 5.89 -8.64
CA GLU A 90 5.02 7.07 -9.07
C GLU A 90 6.40 6.70 -9.60
N PHE A 91 7.09 5.74 -9.02
CA PHE A 91 8.37 5.25 -9.54
C PHE A 91 8.25 4.67 -10.95
N VAL A 92 7.18 3.94 -11.24
CA VAL A 92 6.87 3.45 -12.61
C VAL A 92 6.64 4.64 -13.55
N ARG A 93 5.80 5.59 -13.15
CA ARG A 93 5.51 6.79 -13.97
C ARG A 93 6.76 7.63 -14.27
N LEU A 94 7.66 7.73 -13.30
CA LEU A 94 8.91 8.50 -13.42
C LEU A 94 10.04 7.74 -14.15
N GLY A 95 9.79 6.52 -14.59
CA GLY A 95 10.79 5.69 -15.28
C GLY A 95 11.90 5.18 -14.36
N VAL A 96 11.69 5.17 -13.03
CA VAL A 96 12.72 4.71 -12.06
C VAL A 96 13.08 3.23 -12.28
N PHE A 97 12.15 2.44 -12.84
CA PHE A 97 12.36 1.04 -13.17
C PHE A 97 12.91 0.81 -14.59
N ASP A 98 13.15 1.87 -15.37
CA ASP A 98 13.69 1.71 -16.72
C ASP A 98 15.10 1.10 -16.64
N GLY A 99 15.31 0.03 -17.40
CA GLY A 99 16.57 -0.73 -17.38
C GLY A 99 16.74 -1.67 -16.17
N VAL A 100 15.70 -1.89 -15.38
CA VAL A 100 15.70 -2.88 -14.29
C VAL A 100 15.18 -4.22 -14.82
N ASP A 101 16.06 -5.23 -14.85
CA ASP A 101 15.70 -6.59 -15.31
C ASP A 101 15.03 -7.42 -14.22
N LEU A 102 15.35 -7.17 -12.95
CA LEU A 102 14.85 -7.92 -11.80
C LEU A 102 14.69 -7.00 -10.61
N ALA A 103 13.56 -7.09 -9.94
CA ALA A 103 13.30 -6.42 -8.67
C ALA A 103 13.11 -7.44 -7.55
N ILE A 104 13.75 -7.21 -6.41
CA ILE A 104 13.66 -8.04 -5.22
C ILE A 104 13.19 -7.16 -4.06
N MET A 105 12.19 -7.65 -3.35
CA MET A 105 11.66 -7.02 -2.14
C MET A 105 11.37 -8.10 -1.10
N THR A 106 11.65 -7.83 0.14
CA THR A 106 11.28 -8.70 1.27
C THR A 106 10.13 -8.06 2.03
N HIS A 107 9.30 -8.88 2.67
CA HIS A 107 8.24 -8.40 3.56
C HIS A 107 8.07 -9.36 4.73
N ALA A 108 7.74 -8.82 5.89
CA ALA A 108 7.35 -9.66 7.03
C ALA A 108 6.03 -10.38 6.71
N ALA A 109 5.93 -11.63 7.09
CA ALA A 109 4.74 -12.44 6.90
C ALA A 109 4.29 -13.05 8.24
N SER A 110 2.98 -13.19 8.43
CA SER A 110 2.44 -13.98 9.54
C SER A 110 2.55 -15.46 9.22
N THR A 111 2.80 -16.27 10.26
CA THR A 111 2.75 -17.73 10.16
C THR A 111 1.38 -18.24 9.72
N ASP A 112 0.32 -17.46 9.98
CA ASP A 112 -1.05 -17.80 9.58
C ASP A 112 -1.27 -17.73 8.06
N TRP A 113 -0.36 -17.14 7.31
CA TRP A 113 -0.43 -17.08 5.85
C TRP A 113 0.04 -18.36 5.18
N ASP A 114 0.68 -19.27 5.94
CA ASP A 114 1.09 -20.57 5.39
C ASP A 114 0.02 -21.64 5.67
N PRO A 115 -0.78 -22.02 4.68
CA PRO A 115 -1.83 -23.02 4.84
C PRO A 115 -1.26 -24.43 5.09
N SER A 116 0.05 -24.65 4.90
CA SER A 116 0.69 -25.95 5.16
C SER A 116 0.91 -26.22 6.66
N GLY A 117 0.83 -25.19 7.50
CA GLY A 117 1.12 -25.27 8.94
C GLY A 117 2.59 -25.60 9.26
N ILE A 118 3.47 -25.56 8.27
CA ILE A 118 4.91 -25.77 8.45
C ILE A 118 5.54 -24.43 8.77
N ASN A 119 6.18 -24.34 9.94
CA ASN A 119 6.95 -23.15 10.29
C ASN A 119 8.14 -23.02 9.34
N LYS A 120 8.19 -21.93 8.59
CA LYS A 120 9.23 -21.64 7.58
C LYS A 120 9.88 -20.31 7.89
N ASP A 121 11.18 -20.25 7.74
CA ASP A 121 11.94 -19.01 7.92
C ASP A 121 11.76 -18.05 6.73
N LEU A 122 11.52 -18.60 5.53
CA LEU A 122 11.34 -17.82 4.30
C LEU A 122 10.24 -18.43 3.43
N MET A 123 9.48 -17.55 2.79
CA MET A 123 8.49 -17.90 1.77
C MET A 123 8.75 -17.10 0.49
N LEU A 124 8.61 -17.73 -0.64
CA LEU A 124 8.58 -17.05 -1.92
C LEU A 124 7.12 -16.90 -2.37
N SER A 125 6.66 -15.67 -2.47
CA SER A 125 5.32 -15.39 -2.99
C SER A 125 5.27 -15.67 -4.49
N LYS A 126 4.21 -16.36 -4.92
CA LYS A 126 3.93 -16.61 -6.35
C LYS A 126 3.04 -15.51 -6.97
N GLY A 127 2.53 -14.62 -6.16
CA GLY A 127 1.65 -13.53 -6.56
C GLY A 127 1.10 -12.79 -5.36
N SER A 128 0.41 -11.70 -5.61
CA SER A 128 -0.28 -10.91 -4.60
C SER A 128 -1.65 -10.47 -5.13
N ASN A 129 -2.56 -10.18 -4.21
CA ASN A 129 -3.80 -9.52 -4.56
C ASN A 129 -3.51 -8.07 -4.98
N GLY A 130 -4.21 -7.62 -6.00
CA GLY A 130 -4.27 -6.21 -6.34
C GLY A 130 -5.48 -5.55 -5.67
N LEU A 131 -5.48 -4.23 -5.62
CA LEU A 131 -6.62 -3.46 -5.16
C LEU A 131 -6.86 -2.24 -6.04
N VAL A 132 -8.12 -1.82 -6.11
CA VAL A 132 -8.52 -0.54 -6.68
C VAL A 132 -9.36 0.19 -5.64
N ALA A 133 -8.82 1.27 -5.09
CA ALA A 133 -9.56 2.12 -4.16
C ALA A 133 -10.42 3.13 -4.95
N LYS A 134 -11.68 3.27 -4.54
CA LYS A 134 -12.62 4.25 -5.10
C LYS A 134 -13.36 4.95 -3.97
N ARG A 135 -13.58 6.26 -4.13
CA ARG A 135 -14.47 7.05 -3.28
C ARG A 135 -15.76 7.28 -4.03
N ALA A 136 -16.90 7.03 -3.40
CA ALA A 136 -18.22 7.38 -3.90
C ALA A 136 -18.89 8.32 -2.91
N GLU A 137 -19.39 9.45 -3.40
CA GLU A 137 -20.11 10.42 -2.60
C GLU A 137 -21.57 10.45 -3.03
N PHE A 138 -22.48 10.33 -2.06
CA PHE A 138 -23.91 10.38 -2.28
C PHE A 138 -24.47 11.68 -1.71
N ILE A 139 -24.93 12.56 -2.59
CA ILE A 139 -25.43 13.88 -2.22
C ILE A 139 -26.95 13.79 -2.00
N GLY A 140 -27.37 14.11 -0.77
CA GLY A 140 -28.76 14.16 -0.37
C GLY A 140 -29.31 15.59 -0.31
N LYS A 141 -30.60 15.67 0.04
CA LYS A 141 -31.29 16.93 0.30
C LYS A 141 -32.06 16.84 1.61
N ALA A 142 -31.78 17.76 2.52
CA ALA A 142 -32.50 17.81 3.80
C ALA A 142 -33.97 18.21 3.59
N SER A 143 -34.86 17.59 4.37
CA SER A 143 -36.27 17.97 4.50
C SER A 143 -36.79 17.61 5.89
N HIS A 144 -37.88 18.27 6.33
CA HIS A 144 -38.49 17.97 7.61
C HIS A 144 -39.21 16.61 7.56
N ALA A 145 -38.76 15.66 8.36
CA ALA A 145 -39.25 14.27 8.33
C ALA A 145 -40.74 14.12 8.62
N GLY A 146 -41.30 14.94 9.52
CA GLY A 146 -42.71 14.88 9.91
C GLY A 146 -43.62 15.79 9.09
N GLY A 147 -43.04 16.76 8.34
CA GLY A 147 -43.86 17.74 7.60
C GLY A 147 -43.87 17.53 6.08
N THR A 148 -42.68 17.46 5.51
CA THR A 148 -42.48 17.42 4.04
C THR A 148 -41.41 16.43 3.61
N PRO A 149 -41.46 15.16 4.06
CA PRO A 149 -40.39 14.19 3.77
C PRO A 149 -40.17 13.95 2.27
N TRP A 150 -41.22 14.08 1.47
CA TRP A 150 -41.18 13.92 0.01
C TRP A 150 -40.35 14.99 -0.72
N ASN A 151 -40.01 16.08 -0.07
CA ASN A 151 -39.13 17.12 -0.63
C ASN A 151 -37.64 16.82 -0.38
N GLY A 152 -37.31 15.81 0.39
CA GLY A 152 -35.95 15.39 0.71
C GLY A 152 -35.40 14.32 -0.27
N ILE A 153 -34.10 14.13 -0.20
CA ILE A 153 -33.38 13.02 -0.87
C ILE A 153 -32.53 12.34 0.20
N ASN A 154 -32.84 11.09 0.50
CA ASN A 154 -32.07 10.32 1.48
C ASN A 154 -30.86 9.68 0.80
N ALA A 155 -29.67 10.29 0.99
CA ALA A 155 -28.41 9.78 0.44
C ALA A 155 -28.03 8.39 0.98
N LEU A 156 -28.44 8.05 2.22
CA LEU A 156 -28.17 6.74 2.80
C LEU A 156 -28.88 5.62 2.02
N ASN A 157 -30.10 5.86 1.52
CA ASN A 157 -30.80 4.87 0.70
C ASN A 157 -30.02 4.55 -0.58
N ALA A 158 -29.46 5.57 -1.23
CA ALA A 158 -28.65 5.39 -2.43
C ALA A 158 -27.33 4.64 -2.11
N ALA A 159 -26.68 5.02 -1.02
CA ALA A 159 -25.44 4.35 -0.57
C ALA A 159 -25.68 2.87 -0.22
N THR A 160 -26.78 2.58 0.51
CA THR A 160 -27.14 1.21 0.88
C THR A 160 -27.43 0.35 -0.36
N LEU A 161 -28.16 0.89 -1.32
CA LEU A 161 -28.46 0.17 -2.57
C LEU A 161 -27.20 -0.10 -3.38
N ALA A 162 -26.28 0.87 -3.47
CA ALA A 162 -25.00 0.72 -4.16
C ALA A 162 -24.13 -0.37 -3.51
N LEU A 163 -24.02 -0.38 -2.17
CA LEU A 163 -23.29 -1.41 -1.44
C LEU A 163 -23.86 -2.80 -1.64
N GLN A 164 -25.19 -2.94 -1.62
CA GLN A 164 -25.85 -4.21 -1.89
C GLN A 164 -25.58 -4.69 -3.32
N ALA A 165 -25.69 -3.80 -4.31
CA ALA A 165 -25.42 -4.14 -5.70
C ALA A 165 -23.97 -4.62 -5.92
N ILE A 166 -22.99 -3.94 -5.29
CA ILE A 166 -21.58 -4.36 -5.34
C ILE A 166 -21.41 -5.73 -4.66
N HIS A 167 -22.06 -5.94 -3.50
CA HIS A 167 -21.97 -7.21 -2.78
C HIS A 167 -22.51 -8.38 -3.61
N MET A 168 -23.61 -8.18 -4.33
CA MET A 168 -24.20 -9.19 -5.21
C MET A 168 -23.30 -9.57 -6.40
N GLN A 169 -22.31 -8.75 -6.74
CA GLN A 169 -21.34 -9.06 -7.81
C GLN A 169 -20.21 -9.99 -7.37
N ARG A 170 -20.02 -10.23 -6.07
CA ARG A 170 -18.86 -10.99 -5.56
C ARG A 170 -18.75 -12.40 -6.13
N GLU A 171 -19.86 -13.06 -6.42
CA GLU A 171 -19.89 -14.39 -7.01
C GLU A 171 -19.37 -14.44 -8.46
N THR A 172 -19.27 -13.28 -9.11
CA THR A 172 -18.81 -13.16 -10.50
C THR A 172 -17.35 -12.75 -10.59
N PHE A 173 -16.70 -12.42 -9.46
CA PHE A 173 -15.30 -12.07 -9.44
C PHE A 173 -14.45 -13.32 -9.59
N LYS A 174 -13.43 -13.21 -10.43
CA LYS A 174 -12.47 -14.29 -10.61
C LYS A 174 -11.40 -14.18 -9.52
N ASP A 175 -11.08 -15.32 -8.89
CA ASP A 175 -9.97 -15.46 -7.95
C ASP A 175 -8.60 -15.30 -8.65
#